data_bf2706b1b22e361baee9a9af293d8620
#
_entry.id   bf2706b1b22e361baee9a9af293d8620
#
_cell.length_a   1.000
_cell.length_b   1.000
_cell.length_c   1.000
_cell.angle_alpha   90.00
_cell.angle_beta   90.00
_cell.angle_gamma   90.00
#
_symmetry.space_group_name_H-M   'P 1'
#
loop_
_entity.id
_entity.type
_entity.pdbx_description
1 polymer ?
#
loop_
_entity_poly.entity_id
_entity_poly.type
_entity_poly.pdbx_seq_one_letter_code
_entity_poly.pdbx_strand_id
1 'polypeptide(L)'
;MAKEKFKRNKPHVNIGTIGHVDHGKTTLTAAITMVQAARGFAEAMAFDSIDNAPEERERGITIQTAHVEYETENRHYAHVDCPGHADYIKNMITGAAQMDGGVLVVSAADGPMPQTREHVLLAKQVNVPSIVVFMNKTDQVDDEELIELVEMELRDLLNEYDFPGDDTPIVKGSALGALNAPSDEAANKCIVELMEVCDSFIPEPKRDVDKPFLMPVEDVFSITGRGTVGTGRIERGMIKVGDEISILGMGTDRKTTVTGIEMFRKLLDEGQAGDNAGLLLRGIDKEDLNRGMVLAAPGSITPHTKFKASVYVLKKEEGGRHTPFFNGYRPQFYFRTTDVTGVVTLAAGTEMVMPGDNVEFDVELITPIAMDKELRFAIREGGHTVGAGVVTAISE
;
A
#
# COMPACT_ATOMS: atom_id res chain seq x y z
N MET A 1 -10.81 26.15 17.08
CA MET A 1 -10.43 26.79 15.80
C MET A 1 -11.15 26.04 14.68
N ALA A 2 -11.61 26.74 13.63
CA ALA A 2 -12.17 26.07 12.46
C ALA A 2 -11.04 25.30 11.77
N LYS A 3 -11.30 24.04 11.37
CA LYS A 3 -10.33 23.26 10.59
C LYS A 3 -10.11 23.93 9.24
N GLU A 4 -8.88 23.87 8.74
CA GLU A 4 -8.50 24.39 7.44
C GLU A 4 -9.15 23.54 6.33
N LYS A 5 -9.47 24.17 5.19
CA LYS A 5 -9.92 23.47 4.00
C LYS A 5 -8.74 23.04 3.14
N PHE A 6 -8.74 21.80 2.69
CA PHE A 6 -7.77 21.32 1.72
C PHE A 6 -7.95 22.04 0.37
N LYS A 7 -6.84 22.47 -0.23
CA LYS A 7 -6.83 23.14 -1.54
C LYS A 7 -6.07 22.27 -2.54
N ARG A 8 -6.74 21.84 -3.61
CA ARG A 8 -6.12 21.07 -4.69
C ARG A 8 -5.40 22.00 -5.67
N ASN A 9 -4.17 22.39 -5.34
CA ASN A 9 -3.37 23.29 -6.15
C ASN A 9 -2.34 22.55 -7.02
N LYS A 10 -2.07 21.27 -6.72
CA LYS A 10 -1.07 20.42 -7.36
C LYS A 10 -1.65 19.04 -7.62
N PRO A 11 -1.13 18.28 -8.62
CA PRO A 11 -1.44 16.87 -8.79
C PRO A 11 -1.14 16.10 -7.50
N HIS A 12 -2.06 15.21 -7.11
CA HIS A 12 -1.94 14.38 -5.92
C HIS A 12 -1.45 12.99 -6.29
N VAL A 13 -0.35 12.56 -5.64
CA VAL A 13 0.29 11.25 -5.87
C VAL A 13 0.47 10.54 -4.53
N ASN A 14 0.07 9.27 -4.48
CA ASN A 14 0.32 8.42 -3.33
C ASN A 14 1.62 7.65 -3.55
N ILE A 15 2.60 7.84 -2.69
CA ILE A 15 3.83 7.02 -2.70
C ILE A 15 4.00 6.32 -1.36
N GLY A 16 4.93 5.41 -1.26
CA GLY A 16 5.25 4.83 0.04
C GLY A 16 6.58 4.11 0.04
N THR A 17 7.12 3.95 1.24
CA THR A 17 8.37 3.22 1.50
C THR A 17 8.10 1.74 1.68
N ILE A 18 8.85 0.92 0.93
CA ILE A 18 8.88 -0.55 1.03
C ILE A 18 10.33 -1.01 1.16
N GLY A 19 10.54 -2.23 1.63
CA GLY A 19 11.88 -2.82 1.80
C GLY A 19 12.03 -3.53 3.14
N HIS A 20 13.20 -4.11 3.35
CA HIS A 20 13.51 -4.94 4.52
C HIS A 20 13.42 -4.17 5.85
N VAL A 21 13.21 -4.89 6.96
CA VAL A 21 13.34 -4.33 8.31
C VAL A 21 14.75 -3.75 8.50
N ASP A 22 14.89 -2.69 9.28
CA ASP A 22 16.16 -2.00 9.57
C ASP A 22 16.89 -1.34 8.39
N HIS A 23 16.35 -1.36 7.17
CA HIS A 23 16.91 -0.62 6.03
C HIS A 23 16.64 0.90 6.11
N GLY A 24 15.85 1.37 7.09
CA GLY A 24 15.66 2.80 7.40
C GLY A 24 14.50 3.45 6.66
N LYS A 25 13.41 2.72 6.39
CA LYS A 25 12.18 3.25 5.75
C LYS A 25 11.59 4.42 6.52
N THR A 26 11.28 4.21 7.81
CA THR A 26 10.70 5.25 8.68
C THR A 26 11.67 6.42 8.88
N THR A 27 12.98 6.13 8.95
CA THR A 27 14.01 7.18 8.99
C THR A 27 14.01 8.03 7.73
N LEU A 28 13.85 7.39 6.55
CA LEU A 28 13.73 8.10 5.27
C LEU A 28 12.45 8.93 5.22
N THR A 29 11.31 8.36 5.64
CA THR A 29 10.03 9.08 5.72
C THR A 29 10.12 10.31 6.61
N ALA A 30 10.74 10.19 7.79
CA ALA A 30 11.01 11.32 8.67
C ALA A 30 11.97 12.35 8.03
N ALA A 31 13.06 11.89 7.38
CA ALA A 31 14.00 12.77 6.68
C ALA A 31 13.32 13.59 5.58
N ILE A 32 12.45 12.95 4.78
CA ILE A 32 11.68 13.64 3.73
C ILE A 32 10.83 14.75 4.33
N THR A 33 10.03 14.44 5.39
CA THR A 33 9.16 15.45 6.00
C THR A 33 9.95 16.61 6.61
N MET A 34 11.09 16.33 7.26
CA MET A 34 11.94 17.36 7.87
C MET A 34 12.63 18.24 6.83
N VAL A 35 13.17 17.64 5.77
CA VAL A 35 13.81 18.38 4.65
C VAL A 35 12.78 19.23 3.92
N GLN A 36 11.61 18.67 3.60
CA GLN A 36 10.54 19.42 2.93
C GLN A 36 9.96 20.52 3.82
N ALA A 37 9.90 20.32 5.15
CA ALA A 37 9.53 21.38 6.09
C ALA A 37 10.55 22.52 6.13
N ALA A 38 11.85 22.20 6.11
CA ALA A 38 12.92 23.22 6.02
C ALA A 38 12.84 24.04 4.73
N ARG A 39 12.30 23.45 3.65
CA ARG A 39 12.04 24.10 2.35
C ARG A 39 10.67 24.79 2.27
N GLY A 40 9.82 24.67 3.29
CA GLY A 40 8.47 25.29 3.35
C GLY A 40 7.37 24.47 2.64
N PHE A 41 7.59 23.18 2.37
CA PHE A 41 6.70 22.29 1.64
C PHE A 41 6.03 21.21 2.51
N ALA A 42 6.24 21.20 3.83
CA ALA A 42 5.63 20.26 4.76
C ALA A 42 5.49 20.84 6.17
N GLU A 43 4.68 20.17 7.00
CA GLU A 43 4.82 20.25 8.46
C GLU A 43 5.87 19.25 8.90
N ALA A 44 6.81 19.67 9.74
CA ALA A 44 7.88 18.80 10.25
C ALA A 44 7.28 17.67 11.10
N MET A 45 7.59 16.42 10.77
CA MET A 45 7.21 15.26 11.57
C MET A 45 8.48 14.54 12.05
N ALA A 46 8.61 14.41 13.39
CA ALA A 46 9.69 13.64 13.98
C ALA A 46 9.46 12.13 13.82
N PHE A 47 10.51 11.34 13.83
CA PHE A 47 10.48 9.88 13.76
C PHE A 47 9.45 9.27 14.75
N ASP A 48 9.50 9.66 16.04
CA ASP A 48 8.60 9.19 17.09
C ASP A 48 7.12 9.56 16.88
N SER A 49 6.83 10.45 15.93
CA SER A 49 5.46 10.85 15.55
C SER A 49 4.92 9.99 14.41
N ILE A 50 5.79 9.31 13.67
CA ILE A 50 5.45 8.36 12.60
C ILE A 50 5.21 6.99 13.24
N ASP A 51 6.19 6.42 13.93
CA ASP A 51 6.05 5.19 14.72
C ASP A 51 5.43 5.53 16.10
N ASN A 52 4.11 5.53 16.15
CA ASN A 52 3.36 6.15 17.26
C ASN A 52 2.88 5.15 18.30
N ALA A 53 2.75 3.86 17.95
CA ALA A 53 2.27 2.83 18.87
C ALA A 53 3.33 2.50 19.94
N PRO A 54 2.92 2.25 21.21
CA PRO A 54 3.86 1.86 22.26
C PRO A 54 4.72 0.64 21.90
N GLU A 55 4.11 -0.36 21.19
CA GLU A 55 4.81 -1.56 20.75
C GLU A 55 5.83 -1.27 19.64
N GLU A 56 5.58 -0.32 18.75
CA GLU A 56 6.51 0.11 17.71
C GLU A 56 7.77 0.73 18.32
N ARG A 57 7.57 1.59 19.32
CA ARG A 57 8.68 2.23 20.06
C ARG A 57 9.50 1.24 20.88
N GLU A 58 8.84 0.26 21.52
CA GLU A 58 9.52 -0.75 22.34
C GLU A 58 10.35 -1.69 21.46
N ARG A 59 9.85 -2.06 20.29
CA ARG A 59 10.50 -3.01 19.38
C ARG A 59 11.41 -2.35 18.35
N GLY A 60 11.28 -1.03 18.14
CA GLY A 60 12.00 -0.28 17.10
C GLY A 60 11.63 -0.66 15.67
N ILE A 61 10.42 -1.18 15.47
CA ILE A 61 9.92 -1.62 14.16
C ILE A 61 8.53 -1.06 13.88
N THR A 62 8.26 -0.68 12.63
CA THR A 62 6.93 -0.25 12.20
C THR A 62 5.98 -1.46 12.11
N ILE A 63 4.83 -1.37 12.76
CA ILE A 63 3.79 -2.40 12.80
C ILE A 63 2.61 -2.01 11.92
N GLN A 64 2.14 -0.78 12.05
CA GLN A 64 1.02 -0.23 11.29
C GLN A 64 1.53 0.70 10.20
N THR A 65 0.74 0.85 9.13
CA THR A 65 1.03 1.86 8.11
C THR A 65 0.82 3.26 8.69
N ALA A 66 1.81 4.12 8.53
CA ALA A 66 1.69 5.54 8.88
C ALA A 66 1.50 6.37 7.61
N HIS A 67 0.68 7.41 7.69
CA HIS A 67 0.43 8.31 6.57
C HIS A 67 0.95 9.70 6.91
N VAL A 68 1.81 10.23 6.05
CA VAL A 68 2.31 11.61 6.15
C VAL A 68 2.04 12.36 4.85
N GLU A 69 1.94 13.69 4.92
CA GLU A 69 1.79 14.55 3.75
C GLU A 69 2.97 15.52 3.62
N TYR A 70 3.36 15.78 2.38
CA TYR A 70 4.29 16.83 2.01
C TYR A 70 4.12 17.21 0.54
N GLU A 71 4.78 18.27 0.14
CA GLU A 71 4.75 18.78 -1.22
C GLU A 71 6.16 18.88 -1.81
N THR A 72 6.23 18.95 -3.12
CA THR A 72 7.33 19.51 -3.89
C THR A 72 6.84 20.79 -4.59
N GLU A 73 7.66 21.38 -5.42
CA GLU A 73 7.18 22.49 -6.29
C GLU A 73 6.05 22.01 -7.23
N ASN A 74 6.10 20.74 -7.66
CA ASN A 74 5.27 20.20 -8.73
C ASN A 74 4.07 19.40 -8.23
N ARG A 75 4.17 18.70 -7.07
CA ARG A 75 3.20 17.70 -6.62
C ARG A 75 2.91 17.78 -5.13
N HIS A 76 1.71 17.31 -4.78
CA HIS A 76 1.33 16.99 -3.41
C HIS A 76 1.40 15.47 -3.21
N TYR A 77 2.11 15.04 -2.19
CA TYR A 77 2.31 13.63 -1.86
C TYR A 77 1.59 13.22 -0.59
N ALA A 78 0.83 12.12 -0.67
CA ALA A 78 0.50 11.30 0.47
C ALA A 78 1.52 10.15 0.52
N HIS A 79 2.22 10.00 1.63
CA HIS A 79 3.25 8.98 1.78
C HIS A 79 2.82 7.96 2.83
N VAL A 80 2.86 6.69 2.44
CA VAL A 80 2.54 5.54 3.29
C VAL A 80 3.84 4.89 3.74
N ASP A 81 4.16 4.98 5.02
CA ASP A 81 5.28 4.22 5.59
C ASP A 81 4.84 2.79 5.90
N CYS A 82 5.42 1.81 5.21
CA CYS A 82 5.03 0.41 5.32
C CYS A 82 5.94 -0.35 6.29
N PRO A 83 5.37 -1.29 7.08
CA PRO A 83 6.17 -2.18 7.91
C PRO A 83 7.11 -3.04 7.05
N GLY A 84 8.30 -3.33 7.60
CA GLY A 84 9.31 -4.15 6.93
C GLY A 84 9.35 -5.61 7.39
N HIS A 85 8.76 -5.90 8.56
CA HIS A 85 8.84 -7.23 9.17
C HIS A 85 7.79 -8.19 8.58
N ALA A 86 8.18 -9.45 8.36
CA ALA A 86 7.33 -10.47 7.74
C ALA A 86 6.00 -10.72 8.50
N ASP A 87 5.97 -10.54 9.83
CA ASP A 87 4.73 -10.70 10.60
C ASP A 87 3.66 -9.66 10.26
N TYR A 88 4.06 -8.51 9.71
CA TYR A 88 3.16 -7.39 9.39
C TYR A 88 2.92 -7.22 7.88
N ILE A 89 3.22 -8.23 7.09
CA ILE A 89 3.08 -8.21 5.63
C ILE A 89 1.65 -7.85 5.17
N LYS A 90 0.63 -8.19 5.97
CA LYS A 90 -0.76 -7.79 5.73
C LYS A 90 -0.91 -6.26 5.67
N ASN A 91 -0.28 -5.55 6.59
CA ASN A 91 -0.30 -4.09 6.62
C ASN A 91 0.53 -3.52 5.46
N MET A 92 1.65 -4.16 5.11
CA MET A 92 2.43 -3.81 3.93
C MET A 92 1.62 -3.95 2.64
N ILE A 93 0.91 -5.06 2.44
CA ILE A 93 0.05 -5.26 1.25
C ILE A 93 -1.03 -4.17 1.18
N THR A 94 -1.69 -3.88 2.31
CA THR A 94 -2.71 -2.83 2.38
C THR A 94 -2.14 -1.45 2.04
N GLY A 95 -0.96 -1.12 2.56
CA GLY A 95 -0.27 0.14 2.25
C GLY A 95 0.15 0.20 0.79
N ALA A 96 0.79 -0.85 0.28
CA ALA A 96 1.25 -0.92 -1.11
C ALA A 96 0.09 -0.80 -2.12
N ALA A 97 -1.07 -1.37 -1.83
CA ALA A 97 -2.26 -1.25 -2.69
C ALA A 97 -2.77 0.20 -2.84
N GLN A 98 -2.34 1.11 -1.98
CA GLN A 98 -2.69 2.53 -2.05
C GLN A 98 -1.72 3.35 -2.88
N MET A 99 -0.56 2.82 -3.27
CA MET A 99 0.53 3.56 -3.90
C MET A 99 0.32 3.73 -5.40
N ASP A 100 0.65 4.91 -5.89
CA ASP A 100 0.81 5.23 -7.31
C ASP A 100 2.29 5.08 -7.75
N GLY A 101 3.20 4.95 -6.78
CA GLY A 101 4.60 4.64 -6.94
C GLY A 101 5.24 4.22 -5.61
N GLY A 102 6.25 3.39 -5.65
CA GLY A 102 6.97 2.91 -4.47
C GLY A 102 8.38 3.49 -4.38
N VAL A 103 8.86 3.71 -3.16
CA VAL A 103 10.27 3.96 -2.86
C VAL A 103 10.83 2.72 -2.18
N LEU A 104 11.62 1.94 -2.91
CA LEU A 104 12.30 0.77 -2.38
C LEU A 104 13.55 1.21 -1.62
N VAL A 105 13.56 0.99 -0.32
CA VAL A 105 14.67 1.37 0.57
C VAL A 105 15.54 0.16 0.84
N VAL A 106 16.82 0.25 0.46
CA VAL A 106 17.80 -0.82 0.65
C VAL A 106 19.07 -0.25 1.29
N SER A 107 19.57 -0.93 2.31
CA SER A 107 20.85 -0.58 2.93
C SER A 107 22.00 -0.92 1.98
N ALA A 108 22.90 0.02 1.73
CA ALA A 108 24.10 -0.20 0.93
C ALA A 108 25.05 -1.25 1.56
N ALA A 109 25.00 -1.40 2.89
CA ALA A 109 25.85 -2.36 3.61
C ALA A 109 25.32 -3.79 3.54
N ASP A 110 23.98 -3.97 3.46
CA ASP A 110 23.32 -5.28 3.55
C ASP A 110 22.88 -5.81 2.18
N GLY A 111 22.64 -4.91 1.22
CA GLY A 111 22.09 -5.26 -0.10
C GLY A 111 20.62 -5.74 -0.05
N PRO A 112 20.12 -6.35 -1.14
CA PRO A 112 18.77 -6.90 -1.20
C PRO A 112 18.61 -8.11 -0.29
N MET A 113 17.75 -7.99 0.71
CA MET A 113 17.43 -9.01 1.72
C MET A 113 16.12 -9.76 1.36
N PRO A 114 15.77 -10.88 2.01
CA PRO A 114 14.59 -11.66 1.66
C PRO A 114 13.28 -10.87 1.61
N GLN A 115 13.01 -9.98 2.58
CA GLN A 115 11.83 -9.14 2.56
C GLN A 115 11.88 -8.06 1.47
N THR A 116 13.08 -7.65 1.01
CA THR A 116 13.21 -6.76 -0.15
C THR A 116 12.58 -7.42 -1.38
N ARG A 117 12.92 -8.69 -1.64
CA ARG A 117 12.36 -9.49 -2.74
C ARG A 117 10.83 -9.66 -2.60
N GLU A 118 10.38 -10.05 -1.40
CA GLU A 118 8.94 -10.21 -1.12
C GLU A 118 8.16 -8.91 -1.33
N HIS A 119 8.72 -7.76 -0.90
CA HIS A 119 8.07 -6.46 -1.07
C HIS A 119 7.98 -6.01 -2.53
N VAL A 120 9.02 -6.25 -3.34
CA VAL A 120 8.98 -5.95 -4.79
C VAL A 120 7.94 -6.82 -5.48
N LEU A 121 7.91 -8.12 -5.17
CA LEU A 121 6.89 -9.05 -5.67
C LEU A 121 5.48 -8.59 -5.30
N LEU A 122 5.23 -8.26 -4.04
CA LEU A 122 3.92 -7.81 -3.57
C LEU A 122 3.51 -6.48 -4.18
N ALA A 123 4.43 -5.52 -4.31
CA ALA A 123 4.19 -4.26 -5.01
C ALA A 123 3.73 -4.51 -6.46
N LYS A 124 4.37 -5.45 -7.17
CA LYS A 124 3.94 -5.87 -8.51
C LYS A 124 2.54 -6.45 -8.51
N GLN A 125 2.22 -7.31 -7.54
CA GLN A 125 0.92 -7.98 -7.44
C GLN A 125 -0.23 -7.01 -7.15
N VAL A 126 -0.01 -6.02 -6.28
CA VAL A 126 -1.01 -4.98 -6.01
C VAL A 126 -0.99 -3.86 -7.05
N ASN A 127 -0.22 -4.04 -8.13
CA ASN A 127 -0.17 -3.16 -9.29
C ASN A 127 0.41 -1.76 -9.01
N VAL A 128 1.45 -1.67 -8.17
CA VAL A 128 2.26 -0.45 -8.08
C VAL A 128 2.94 -0.23 -9.43
N PRO A 129 2.67 0.88 -10.13
CA PRO A 129 3.09 1.02 -11.52
C PRO A 129 4.59 1.34 -11.69
N SER A 130 5.21 1.96 -10.69
CA SER A 130 6.60 2.39 -10.73
C SER A 130 7.28 2.25 -9.38
N ILE A 131 8.56 1.91 -9.39
CA ILE A 131 9.43 1.89 -8.20
C ILE A 131 10.63 2.79 -8.46
N VAL A 132 10.99 3.61 -7.48
CA VAL A 132 12.26 4.33 -7.37
C VAL A 132 13.05 3.69 -6.25
N VAL A 133 14.36 3.63 -6.35
CA VAL A 133 15.21 3.04 -5.31
C VAL A 133 15.91 4.13 -4.51
N PHE A 134 15.91 4.01 -3.19
CA PHE A 134 16.77 4.77 -2.31
C PHE A 134 17.78 3.82 -1.65
N MET A 135 19.03 3.87 -2.09
CA MET A 135 20.14 3.13 -1.49
C MET A 135 20.63 3.90 -0.27
N ASN A 136 20.19 3.45 0.91
CA ASN A 136 20.38 4.11 2.19
C ASN A 136 21.68 3.66 2.88
N LYS A 137 22.10 4.39 3.91
CA LYS A 137 23.26 4.09 4.75
C LYS A 137 24.59 4.06 3.98
N THR A 138 24.73 4.85 2.93
CA THR A 138 26.00 4.92 2.16
C THR A 138 27.14 5.47 2.97
N ASP A 139 26.87 6.19 4.07
CA ASP A 139 27.82 6.65 5.06
C ASP A 139 28.49 5.53 5.86
N GLN A 140 27.98 4.30 5.78
CA GLN A 140 28.53 3.12 6.46
C GLN A 140 29.41 2.25 5.55
N VAL A 141 29.55 2.63 4.28
CA VAL A 141 30.26 1.84 3.27
C VAL A 141 31.32 2.72 2.60
N ASP A 142 32.58 2.41 2.84
CA ASP A 142 33.73 3.12 2.24
C ASP A 142 34.16 2.52 0.88
N ASP A 143 33.63 1.36 0.52
CA ASP A 143 33.98 0.62 -0.70
C ASP A 143 32.98 0.92 -1.82
N GLU A 144 33.43 1.66 -2.85
CA GLU A 144 32.62 2.00 -4.02
C GLU A 144 32.24 0.76 -4.83
N GLU A 145 33.11 -0.28 -4.91
CA GLU A 145 32.83 -1.52 -5.64
C GLU A 145 31.66 -2.29 -5.01
N LEU A 146 31.54 -2.25 -3.68
CA LEU A 146 30.42 -2.85 -2.98
C LEU A 146 29.10 -2.11 -3.29
N ILE A 147 29.14 -0.78 -3.35
CA ILE A 147 27.96 0.03 -3.71
C ILE A 147 27.52 -0.27 -5.15
N GLU A 148 28.45 -0.42 -6.08
CA GLU A 148 28.14 -0.79 -7.47
C GLU A 148 27.57 -2.20 -7.57
N LEU A 149 28.09 -3.15 -6.80
CA LEU A 149 27.58 -4.52 -6.74
C LEU A 149 26.12 -4.56 -6.25
N VAL A 150 25.82 -3.84 -5.15
CA VAL A 150 24.45 -3.74 -4.61
C VAL A 150 23.52 -3.07 -5.63
N GLU A 151 23.99 -2.07 -6.39
CA GLU A 151 23.21 -1.46 -7.46
C GLU A 151 22.87 -2.48 -8.56
N MET A 152 23.84 -3.29 -9.00
CA MET A 152 23.60 -4.35 -9.98
C MET A 152 22.58 -5.37 -9.50
N GLU A 153 22.71 -5.86 -8.25
CA GLU A 153 21.78 -6.80 -7.66
C GLU A 153 20.34 -6.23 -7.57
N LEU A 154 20.20 -4.94 -7.30
CA LEU A 154 18.90 -4.26 -7.27
C LEU A 154 18.27 -4.17 -8.67
N ARG A 155 19.05 -3.88 -9.71
CA ARG A 155 18.59 -3.84 -11.10
C ARG A 155 18.11 -5.22 -11.55
N ASP A 156 18.90 -6.26 -11.26
CA ASP A 156 18.57 -7.65 -11.57
C ASP A 156 17.28 -8.08 -10.83
N LEU A 157 17.14 -7.73 -9.56
CA LEU A 157 15.93 -8.00 -8.78
C LEU A 157 14.69 -7.32 -9.38
N LEU A 158 14.79 -6.06 -9.77
CA LEU A 158 13.67 -5.35 -10.38
C LEU A 158 13.28 -5.95 -11.74
N ASN A 159 14.26 -6.32 -12.56
CA ASN A 159 14.04 -7.00 -13.84
C ASN A 159 13.39 -8.37 -13.65
N GLU A 160 13.76 -9.14 -12.62
CA GLU A 160 13.17 -10.44 -12.27
C GLU A 160 11.66 -10.33 -12.03
N TYR A 161 11.19 -9.21 -11.45
CA TYR A 161 9.78 -8.96 -11.16
C TYR A 161 9.08 -8.02 -12.16
N ASP A 162 9.59 -7.92 -13.38
CA ASP A 162 9.04 -7.11 -14.49
C ASP A 162 8.91 -5.61 -14.17
N PHE A 163 9.76 -5.05 -13.34
CA PHE A 163 10.02 -3.62 -13.30
C PHE A 163 11.21 -3.28 -14.21
N PRO A 164 11.26 -2.08 -14.79
CA PRO A 164 12.36 -1.71 -15.70
C PRO A 164 13.64 -1.42 -14.90
N GLY A 165 14.31 -2.48 -14.40
CA GLY A 165 15.46 -2.36 -13.50
C GLY A 165 16.60 -1.51 -14.05
N ASP A 166 16.87 -1.62 -15.36
CA ASP A 166 17.93 -0.84 -16.01
C ASP A 166 17.63 0.66 -16.08
N ASP A 167 16.35 1.01 -16.24
CA ASP A 167 15.88 2.40 -16.33
C ASP A 167 15.47 2.98 -14.96
N THR A 168 15.33 2.13 -13.94
CA THR A 168 14.91 2.55 -12.60
C THR A 168 15.97 3.45 -11.96
N PRO A 169 15.59 4.67 -11.54
CA PRO A 169 16.51 5.55 -10.83
C PRO A 169 16.87 4.99 -9.45
N ILE A 170 18.17 5.06 -9.13
CA ILE A 170 18.72 4.69 -7.83
C ILE A 170 19.39 5.90 -7.21
N VAL A 171 18.79 6.47 -6.19
CA VAL A 171 19.35 7.59 -5.42
C VAL A 171 20.14 7.02 -4.25
N LYS A 172 21.35 7.50 -4.04
CA LYS A 172 22.29 7.04 -2.99
C LYS A 172 22.43 8.09 -1.91
N GLY A 173 22.38 7.68 -0.62
CA GLY A 173 22.57 8.64 0.46
C GLY A 173 22.39 8.09 1.86
N SER A 174 22.38 8.99 2.83
CA SER A 174 22.13 8.70 4.25
C SER A 174 20.86 9.43 4.70
N ALA A 175 19.79 8.68 4.91
CA ALA A 175 18.55 9.24 5.45
C ALA A 175 18.75 9.79 6.85
N LEU A 176 19.58 9.13 7.68
CA LEU A 176 19.90 9.60 9.03
C LEU A 176 20.72 10.89 9.00
N GLY A 177 21.67 11.00 8.09
CA GLY A 177 22.45 12.23 7.88
C GLY A 177 21.55 13.42 7.54
N ALA A 178 20.63 13.23 6.59
CA ALA A 178 19.67 14.24 6.19
C ALA A 178 18.66 14.59 7.30
N LEU A 179 18.20 13.60 8.08
CA LEU A 179 17.30 13.81 9.20
C LEU A 179 17.94 14.67 10.29
N ASN A 180 19.23 14.43 10.59
CA ASN A 180 19.97 15.15 11.64
C ASN A 180 20.36 16.58 11.22
N ALA A 181 20.44 16.86 9.91
CA ALA A 181 20.81 18.16 9.38
C ALA A 181 19.92 18.58 8.18
N PRO A 182 18.60 18.75 8.39
CA PRO A 182 17.63 18.91 7.30
C PRO A 182 17.79 20.24 6.52
N SER A 183 18.45 21.22 7.09
CA SER A 183 18.73 22.52 6.45
C SER A 183 20.14 22.60 5.84
N ASP A 184 20.98 21.59 6.02
CA ASP A 184 22.32 21.53 5.43
C ASP A 184 22.23 20.99 4.00
N GLU A 185 22.67 21.77 3.01
CA GLU A 185 22.55 21.43 1.58
C GLU A 185 23.33 20.16 1.19
N ALA A 186 24.46 19.88 1.85
CA ALA A 186 25.23 18.68 1.58
C ALA A 186 24.56 17.43 2.15
N ALA A 187 24.04 17.51 3.37
CA ALA A 187 23.38 16.40 4.05
C ALA A 187 22.02 16.07 3.45
N ASN A 188 21.24 17.07 3.04
CA ASN A 188 19.87 16.87 2.51
C ASN A 188 19.82 16.63 1.00
N LYS A 189 20.93 16.76 0.27
CA LYS A 189 21.01 16.63 -1.19
C LYS A 189 20.33 15.35 -1.71
N CYS A 190 20.59 14.21 -1.07
CA CYS A 190 20.02 12.93 -1.49
C CYS A 190 18.49 12.88 -1.35
N ILE A 191 17.91 13.59 -0.37
CA ILE A 191 16.45 13.69 -0.19
C ILE A 191 15.84 14.59 -1.26
N VAL A 192 16.49 15.72 -1.56
CA VAL A 192 16.04 16.64 -2.62
C VAL A 192 16.06 15.91 -3.96
N GLU A 193 17.17 15.21 -4.28
CA GLU A 193 17.32 14.40 -5.50
C GLU A 193 16.25 13.29 -5.56
N LEU A 194 15.98 12.60 -4.46
CA LEU A 194 14.94 11.58 -4.41
C LEU A 194 13.57 12.17 -4.78
N MET A 195 13.24 13.35 -4.26
CA MET A 195 11.96 13.99 -4.56
C MET A 195 11.86 14.48 -6.01
N GLU A 196 12.95 14.97 -6.59
CA GLU A 196 13.03 15.34 -8.02
C GLU A 196 12.87 14.11 -8.92
N VAL A 197 13.48 13.00 -8.53
CA VAL A 197 13.31 11.71 -9.21
C VAL A 197 11.88 11.19 -9.10
N CYS A 198 11.26 11.26 -7.92
CA CYS A 198 9.85 10.91 -7.75
C CYS A 198 8.94 11.77 -8.62
N ASP A 199 9.19 13.09 -8.70
CA ASP A 199 8.42 14.01 -9.54
C ASP A 199 8.51 13.67 -11.03
N SER A 200 9.67 13.22 -11.49
CA SER A 200 9.93 12.97 -12.92
C SER A 200 9.63 11.54 -13.36
N PHE A 201 9.94 10.55 -12.55
CA PHE A 201 9.86 9.13 -12.92
C PHE A 201 8.52 8.48 -12.60
N ILE A 202 7.88 8.82 -11.45
CA ILE A 202 6.58 8.28 -11.12
C ILE A 202 5.53 8.97 -12.00
N PRO A 203 4.75 8.24 -12.83
CA PRO A 203 3.76 8.84 -13.70
C PRO A 203 2.61 9.47 -12.90
N GLU A 204 2.04 10.55 -13.43
CA GLU A 204 0.81 11.10 -12.86
C GLU A 204 -0.32 10.06 -13.01
N PRO A 205 -0.95 9.66 -11.89
CA PRO A 205 -1.93 8.59 -11.93
C PRO A 205 -3.23 9.02 -12.61
N LYS A 206 -3.73 8.16 -13.49
CA LYS A 206 -5.08 8.32 -14.04
C LYS A 206 -6.11 7.97 -12.98
N ARG A 207 -7.03 8.88 -12.71
CA ARG A 207 -8.07 8.72 -11.69
C ARG A 207 -9.41 8.36 -12.33
N ASP A 208 -10.02 7.28 -11.89
CA ASP A 208 -11.34 6.82 -12.34
C ASP A 208 -12.47 7.61 -11.64
N VAL A 209 -12.50 8.92 -11.82
CA VAL A 209 -13.46 9.82 -11.15
C VAL A 209 -14.90 9.66 -11.65
N ASP A 210 -15.08 9.20 -12.89
CA ASP A 210 -16.39 9.04 -13.52
C ASP A 210 -17.09 7.71 -13.16
N LYS A 211 -16.37 6.79 -12.51
CA LYS A 211 -16.96 5.53 -12.02
C LYS A 211 -17.74 5.75 -10.72
N PRO A 212 -18.67 4.84 -10.37
CA PRO A 212 -19.34 4.87 -9.07
C PRO A 212 -18.33 4.81 -7.92
N PHE A 213 -18.57 5.62 -6.87
CA PHE A 213 -17.71 5.71 -5.70
C PHE A 213 -17.46 4.35 -5.06
N LEU A 214 -16.21 4.10 -4.70
CA LEU A 214 -15.75 2.96 -3.92
C LEU A 214 -14.52 3.33 -3.07
N MET A 215 -14.57 3.01 -1.79
CA MET A 215 -13.47 3.16 -0.85
C MET A 215 -13.36 1.93 0.05
N PRO A 216 -12.31 1.12 -0.02
CA PRO A 216 -12.02 0.07 0.95
C PRO A 216 -11.72 0.69 2.32
N VAL A 217 -12.27 0.09 3.38
CA VAL A 217 -12.02 0.53 4.76
C VAL A 217 -10.69 -0.04 5.23
N GLU A 218 -9.78 0.85 5.61
CA GLU A 218 -8.45 0.50 6.14
C GLU A 218 -8.45 0.54 7.67
N ASP A 219 -9.00 1.62 8.25
CA ASP A 219 -9.09 1.77 9.69
C ASP A 219 -10.40 2.45 10.10
N VAL A 220 -10.76 2.30 11.38
CA VAL A 220 -12.03 2.80 11.93
C VAL A 220 -11.81 3.51 13.26
N PHE A 221 -12.24 4.77 13.31
CA PHE A 221 -12.13 5.61 14.49
C PHE A 221 -13.49 6.08 14.98
N SER A 222 -13.66 6.20 16.29
CA SER A 222 -14.78 6.91 16.88
C SER A 222 -14.37 8.30 17.34
N ILE A 223 -15.12 9.32 16.93
CA ILE A 223 -14.95 10.68 17.41
C ILE A 223 -16.08 10.99 18.38
N THR A 224 -15.75 11.19 19.65
CA THR A 224 -16.73 11.50 20.71
C THR A 224 -17.62 12.67 20.30
N GLY A 225 -18.94 12.45 20.29
CA GLY A 225 -19.96 13.46 19.94
C GLY A 225 -20.11 13.74 18.43
N ARG A 226 -19.32 13.08 17.55
CA ARG A 226 -19.41 13.27 16.07
C ARG A 226 -19.82 11.99 15.33
N GLY A 227 -19.39 10.82 15.78
CA GLY A 227 -19.71 9.52 15.18
C GLY A 227 -18.48 8.72 14.76
N THR A 228 -18.71 7.72 13.92
CA THR A 228 -17.69 6.81 13.42
C THR A 228 -17.09 7.34 12.12
N VAL A 229 -15.77 7.23 11.99
CA VAL A 229 -15.00 7.57 10.78
C VAL A 229 -14.40 6.30 10.24
N GLY A 230 -14.67 6.00 8.97
CA GLY A 230 -13.94 5.01 8.20
C GLY A 230 -12.88 5.70 7.36
N THR A 231 -11.64 5.24 7.41
CA THR A 231 -10.53 5.75 6.58
C THR A 231 -10.13 4.77 5.51
N GLY A 232 -9.61 5.30 4.42
CA GLY A 232 -9.07 4.52 3.32
C GLY A 232 -8.74 5.39 2.12
N ARG A 233 -8.13 4.79 1.11
CA ARG A 233 -7.95 5.44 -0.19
C ARG A 233 -9.24 5.27 -1.02
N ILE A 234 -9.73 6.34 -1.59
CA ILE A 234 -10.83 6.27 -2.57
C ILE A 234 -10.28 5.59 -3.83
N GLU A 235 -10.78 4.38 -4.11
CA GLU A 235 -10.32 3.56 -5.24
C GLU A 235 -10.83 4.13 -6.57
N ARG A 236 -12.10 4.54 -6.60
CA ARG A 236 -12.77 5.10 -7.78
C ARG A 236 -13.92 6.03 -7.40
N GLY A 237 -14.32 6.86 -8.34
CA GLY A 237 -15.46 7.77 -8.21
C GLY A 237 -15.18 9.01 -7.38
N MET A 238 -16.26 9.66 -7.03
CA MET A 238 -16.30 10.88 -6.21
C MET A 238 -17.34 10.72 -5.11
N ILE A 239 -17.15 11.42 -3.98
CA ILE A 239 -18.05 11.42 -2.83
C ILE A 239 -18.16 12.84 -2.28
N LYS A 240 -19.37 13.26 -1.94
CA LYS A 240 -19.67 14.56 -1.35
C LYS A 240 -20.28 14.42 0.03
N VAL A 241 -20.10 15.45 0.83
CA VAL A 241 -20.85 15.56 2.09
C VAL A 241 -22.35 15.61 1.79
N GLY A 242 -23.11 14.70 2.40
CA GLY A 242 -24.55 14.52 2.17
C GLY A 242 -24.91 13.30 1.32
N ASP A 243 -23.96 12.70 0.63
CA ASP A 243 -24.23 11.52 -0.20
C ASP A 243 -24.60 10.30 0.64
N GLU A 244 -25.54 9.50 0.13
CA GLU A 244 -25.86 8.17 0.65
C GLU A 244 -24.85 7.15 0.10
N ILE A 245 -24.36 6.29 0.98
CA ILE A 245 -23.46 5.19 0.64
C ILE A 245 -23.94 3.88 1.27
N SER A 246 -23.47 2.76 0.72
CA SER A 246 -23.62 1.42 1.30
C SER A 246 -22.30 0.99 1.97
N ILE A 247 -22.41 0.37 3.14
CA ILE A 247 -21.34 -0.35 3.84
C ILE A 247 -21.53 -1.82 3.49
N LEU A 248 -20.55 -2.44 2.80
CA LEU A 248 -20.66 -3.76 2.23
C LEU A 248 -19.49 -4.66 2.62
N GLY A 249 -19.77 -5.94 2.78
CA GLY A 249 -18.77 -6.98 3.09
C GLY A 249 -18.94 -7.59 4.49
N MET A 250 -18.33 -8.74 4.72
CA MET A 250 -18.36 -9.49 5.99
C MET A 250 -19.79 -9.76 6.52
N GLY A 251 -20.76 -9.97 5.61
CA GLY A 251 -22.16 -10.19 5.96
C GLY A 251 -22.96 -8.90 6.27
N THR A 252 -22.35 -7.73 6.10
CA THR A 252 -23.02 -6.43 6.29
C THR A 252 -23.45 -5.87 4.93
N ASP A 253 -24.69 -5.37 4.88
CA ASP A 253 -25.24 -4.50 3.82
C ASP A 253 -26.08 -3.44 4.52
N ARG A 254 -25.50 -2.26 4.72
CA ARG A 254 -26.16 -1.17 5.46
C ARG A 254 -25.94 0.16 4.77
N LYS A 255 -26.97 0.96 4.68
CA LYS A 255 -26.89 2.31 4.12
C LYS A 255 -26.63 3.35 5.20
N THR A 256 -25.88 4.38 4.85
CA THR A 256 -25.61 5.53 5.69
C THR A 256 -25.37 6.78 4.85
N THR A 257 -25.22 7.93 5.51
CA THR A 257 -24.93 9.21 4.87
C THR A 257 -23.56 9.72 5.33
N VAL A 258 -22.77 10.21 4.40
CA VAL A 258 -21.49 10.88 4.69
C VAL A 258 -21.79 12.29 5.24
N THR A 259 -21.37 12.58 6.48
CA THR A 259 -21.58 13.86 7.14
C THR A 259 -20.35 14.76 7.18
N GLY A 260 -19.20 14.24 6.79
CA GLY A 260 -17.95 14.98 6.70
C GLY A 260 -16.88 14.17 5.97
N ILE A 261 -15.98 14.87 5.31
CA ILE A 261 -14.82 14.31 4.62
C ILE A 261 -13.59 15.06 5.10
N GLU A 262 -12.56 14.31 5.51
CA GLU A 262 -11.29 14.87 5.98
C GLU A 262 -10.13 14.15 5.31
N MET A 263 -9.07 14.87 4.94
CA MET A 263 -7.81 14.37 4.48
C MET A 263 -6.69 15.12 5.19
N PHE A 264 -5.77 14.44 5.85
CA PHE A 264 -4.68 15.03 6.63
C PHE A 264 -5.17 16.15 7.59
N ARG A 265 -6.26 15.86 8.34
CA ARG A 265 -6.91 16.80 9.30
C ARG A 265 -7.51 18.06 8.67
N LYS A 266 -7.50 18.20 7.34
CA LYS A 266 -8.14 19.28 6.58
C LYS A 266 -9.51 18.83 6.08
N LEU A 267 -10.48 19.76 6.05
CA LEU A 267 -11.84 19.45 5.56
C LEU A 267 -11.88 19.48 4.03
N LEU A 268 -12.63 18.52 3.46
CA LEU A 268 -12.97 18.50 2.04
C LEU A 268 -14.50 18.64 1.88
N ASP A 269 -14.91 19.37 0.86
CA ASP A 269 -16.33 19.42 0.44
C ASP A 269 -16.67 18.15 -0.38
N GLU A 270 -15.66 17.62 -1.13
CA GLU A 270 -15.74 16.39 -1.89
C GLU A 270 -14.41 15.62 -1.88
N GLY A 271 -14.50 14.29 -1.84
CA GLY A 271 -13.39 13.37 -2.05
C GLY A 271 -13.45 12.76 -3.45
N GLN A 272 -12.30 12.43 -4.03
CA GLN A 272 -12.19 11.82 -5.36
C GLN A 272 -11.21 10.64 -5.37
N ALA A 273 -11.30 9.82 -6.41
CA ALA A 273 -10.37 8.72 -6.64
C ALA A 273 -8.91 9.15 -6.42
N GLY A 274 -8.20 8.41 -5.59
CA GLY A 274 -6.82 8.68 -5.19
C GLY A 274 -6.65 9.37 -3.85
N ASP A 275 -7.68 10.00 -3.29
CA ASP A 275 -7.59 10.66 -1.98
C ASP A 275 -7.52 9.63 -0.84
N ASN A 276 -6.63 9.83 0.11
CA ASN A 276 -6.63 9.13 1.39
C ASN A 276 -7.54 9.88 2.37
N ALA A 277 -8.80 9.46 2.46
CA ALA A 277 -9.84 10.20 3.13
C ALA A 277 -10.40 9.47 4.36
N GLY A 278 -10.80 10.24 5.36
CA GLY A 278 -11.67 9.79 6.45
C GLY A 278 -13.08 10.29 6.21
N LEU A 279 -14.04 9.37 6.13
CA LEU A 279 -15.45 9.64 5.95
C LEU A 279 -16.19 9.52 7.29
N LEU A 280 -16.78 10.61 7.75
CA LEU A 280 -17.64 10.62 8.93
C LEU A 280 -19.04 10.12 8.56
N LEU A 281 -19.48 9.06 9.21
CA LEU A 281 -20.70 8.33 8.88
C LEU A 281 -21.81 8.59 9.90
N ARG A 282 -23.04 8.77 9.41
CA ARG A 282 -24.20 9.06 10.25
C ARG A 282 -24.76 7.76 10.86
N GLY A 283 -24.92 7.71 12.19
CA GLY A 283 -25.64 6.64 12.88
C GLY A 283 -25.01 5.26 12.70
N ILE A 284 -23.68 5.23 12.55
CA ILE A 284 -22.88 4.01 12.49
C ILE A 284 -22.07 3.93 13.78
N ASP A 285 -22.18 2.81 14.49
CA ASP A 285 -21.34 2.51 15.64
C ASP A 285 -20.00 1.92 15.17
N LYS A 286 -18.97 2.00 16.00
CA LYS A 286 -17.63 1.53 15.63
C LYS A 286 -17.62 0.03 15.30
N GLU A 287 -18.45 -0.73 15.98
CA GLU A 287 -18.61 -2.18 15.85
C GLU A 287 -19.30 -2.59 14.54
N ASP A 288 -20.03 -1.67 13.91
CA ASP A 288 -20.72 -1.89 12.63
C ASP A 288 -19.81 -1.71 11.40
N LEU A 289 -18.64 -1.14 11.58
CA LEU A 289 -17.69 -0.86 10.52
C LEU A 289 -16.34 -1.51 10.85
N ASN A 290 -15.83 -2.33 9.92
CA ASN A 290 -14.59 -3.05 10.13
C ASN A 290 -13.65 -2.88 8.92
N ARG A 291 -12.33 -2.97 9.17
CA ARG A 291 -11.34 -3.09 8.13
C ARG A 291 -11.69 -4.25 7.20
N GLY A 292 -11.60 -4.02 5.89
CA GLY A 292 -11.92 -5.00 4.87
C GLY A 292 -13.33 -4.90 4.29
N MET A 293 -14.23 -4.15 4.94
CA MET A 293 -15.47 -3.70 4.31
C MET A 293 -15.19 -2.63 3.27
N VAL A 294 -16.17 -2.35 2.41
CA VAL A 294 -16.10 -1.25 1.47
C VAL A 294 -17.23 -0.26 1.68
N LEU A 295 -16.94 1.01 1.48
CA LEU A 295 -17.92 2.09 1.36
C LEU A 295 -18.12 2.34 -0.13
N ALA A 296 -19.35 2.22 -0.64
CA ALA A 296 -19.61 2.27 -2.06
C ALA A 296 -20.90 3.05 -2.38
N ALA A 297 -20.99 3.55 -3.60
CA ALA A 297 -22.26 4.08 -4.10
C ALA A 297 -23.31 2.97 -4.06
N PRO A 298 -24.56 3.26 -3.63
CA PRO A 298 -25.59 2.24 -3.48
C PRO A 298 -25.82 1.44 -4.77
N GLY A 299 -25.75 0.10 -4.68
CA GLY A 299 -25.97 -0.81 -5.80
C GLY A 299 -24.84 -0.88 -6.83
N SER A 300 -23.70 -0.27 -6.59
CA SER A 300 -22.57 -0.26 -7.54
C SER A 300 -21.63 -1.46 -7.45
N ILE A 301 -21.67 -2.19 -6.36
CA ILE A 301 -20.90 -3.42 -6.11
C ILE A 301 -21.68 -4.32 -5.17
N THR A 302 -21.45 -5.63 -5.24
CA THR A 302 -22.11 -6.62 -4.38
C THR A 302 -21.08 -7.54 -3.72
N PRO A 303 -21.34 -8.01 -2.48
CA PRO A 303 -20.52 -9.04 -1.84
C PRO A 303 -20.78 -10.42 -2.44
N HIS A 304 -19.71 -11.20 -2.67
CA HIS A 304 -19.77 -12.55 -3.20
C HIS A 304 -18.84 -13.48 -2.42
N THR A 305 -19.17 -14.76 -2.41
CA THR A 305 -18.33 -15.84 -1.84
C THR A 305 -17.70 -16.71 -2.90
N LYS A 306 -18.27 -16.77 -4.11
CA LYS A 306 -17.85 -17.69 -5.17
C LYS A 306 -17.39 -16.94 -6.41
N PHE A 307 -16.21 -17.29 -6.90
CA PHE A 307 -15.63 -16.70 -8.09
C PHE A 307 -14.69 -17.67 -8.80
N LYS A 308 -14.41 -17.38 -10.07
CA LYS A 308 -13.35 -18.00 -10.85
C LYS A 308 -12.13 -17.08 -10.87
N ALA A 309 -10.96 -17.69 -10.79
CA ALA A 309 -9.71 -16.96 -10.80
C ALA A 309 -8.71 -17.55 -11.78
N SER A 310 -7.92 -16.68 -12.40
CA SER A 310 -6.66 -17.02 -13.05
C SER A 310 -5.53 -16.68 -12.09
N VAL A 311 -4.66 -17.65 -11.79
CA VAL A 311 -3.67 -17.56 -10.72
C VAL A 311 -2.31 -18.05 -11.21
N TYR A 312 -1.27 -17.30 -10.89
CA TYR A 312 0.10 -17.75 -10.96
C TYR A 312 0.56 -18.24 -9.58
N VAL A 313 1.06 -19.46 -9.52
CA VAL A 313 1.58 -20.08 -8.28
C VAL A 313 3.08 -19.86 -8.21
N LEU A 314 3.55 -19.15 -7.19
CA LEU A 314 4.95 -18.76 -7.02
C LEU A 314 5.83 -19.99 -6.83
N LYS A 315 7.00 -19.98 -7.48
CA LYS A 315 8.06 -20.99 -7.31
C LYS A 315 8.76 -20.82 -5.96
N LYS A 316 9.50 -21.84 -5.57
CA LYS A 316 10.33 -21.81 -4.35
C LYS A 316 11.36 -20.68 -4.38
N GLU A 317 11.98 -20.45 -5.54
CA GLU A 317 13.00 -19.42 -5.77
C GLU A 317 12.40 -18.01 -5.63
N GLU A 318 11.10 -17.85 -5.88
CA GLU A 318 10.31 -16.62 -5.70
C GLU A 318 9.77 -16.46 -4.25
N GLY A 319 10.21 -17.30 -3.31
CA GLY A 319 9.70 -17.31 -1.93
C GLY A 319 8.37 -18.06 -1.76
N GLY A 320 7.88 -18.69 -2.82
CA GLY A 320 6.61 -19.43 -2.85
C GLY A 320 6.70 -20.87 -2.33
N ARG A 321 5.80 -21.71 -2.83
CA ARG A 321 5.72 -23.13 -2.43
C ARG A 321 6.83 -23.97 -3.09
N HIS A 322 7.17 -25.06 -2.43
CA HIS A 322 8.05 -26.10 -2.96
C HIS A 322 7.31 -27.45 -3.19
N THR A 323 6.03 -27.50 -2.84
CA THR A 323 5.18 -28.69 -3.01
C THR A 323 3.90 -28.32 -3.77
N PRO A 324 3.34 -29.26 -4.56
CA PRO A 324 2.05 -29.03 -5.21
C PRO A 324 0.92 -28.90 -4.19
N PHE A 325 -0.20 -28.33 -4.64
CA PHE A 325 -1.45 -28.42 -3.90
C PHE A 325 -2.52 -29.15 -4.73
N PHE A 326 -3.54 -29.63 -4.04
CA PHE A 326 -4.59 -30.47 -4.57
C PHE A 326 -5.95 -29.81 -4.42
N ASN A 327 -6.97 -30.41 -5.01
CA ASN A 327 -8.34 -29.99 -4.83
C ASN A 327 -8.71 -29.91 -3.34
N GLY A 328 -9.45 -28.87 -2.95
CA GLY A 328 -9.78 -28.60 -1.55
C GLY A 328 -8.71 -27.85 -0.77
N TYR A 329 -7.68 -27.31 -1.44
CA TYR A 329 -6.67 -26.45 -0.82
C TYR A 329 -7.33 -25.20 -0.18
N ARG A 330 -6.88 -24.81 1.02
CA ARG A 330 -7.52 -23.78 1.87
C ARG A 330 -6.54 -22.70 2.33
N PRO A 331 -6.07 -21.84 1.42
CA PRO A 331 -5.21 -20.71 1.77
C PRO A 331 -6.02 -19.49 2.21
N GLN A 332 -5.28 -18.41 2.56
CA GLN A 332 -5.83 -17.07 2.74
C GLN A 332 -5.74 -16.28 1.44
N PHE A 333 -6.84 -15.66 1.06
CA PHE A 333 -6.96 -14.75 -0.08
C PHE A 333 -6.98 -13.32 0.42
N TYR A 334 -6.05 -12.51 -0.06
CA TYR A 334 -5.90 -11.11 0.32
C TYR A 334 -6.48 -10.21 -0.76
N PHE A 335 -7.58 -9.54 -0.43
CA PHE A 335 -8.26 -8.59 -1.31
C PHE A 335 -8.24 -7.20 -0.68
N ARG A 336 -7.81 -6.17 -1.39
CA ARG A 336 -7.78 -4.79 -0.88
C ARG A 336 -7.19 -4.73 0.54
N THR A 337 -8.06 -4.48 1.55
CA THR A 337 -7.67 -4.31 2.95
C THR A 337 -8.01 -5.52 3.84
N THR A 338 -8.51 -6.64 3.25
CA THR A 338 -8.93 -7.84 4.00
C THR A 338 -8.25 -9.11 3.54
N ASP A 339 -8.24 -10.10 4.39
CA ASP A 339 -7.90 -11.48 4.09
C ASP A 339 -9.05 -12.41 4.49
N VAL A 340 -9.35 -13.38 3.63
CA VAL A 340 -10.41 -14.36 3.86
C VAL A 340 -9.90 -15.74 3.44
N THR A 341 -10.17 -16.74 4.27
CA THR A 341 -9.91 -18.13 3.90
C THR A 341 -10.88 -18.57 2.80
N GLY A 342 -10.37 -19.22 1.79
CA GLY A 342 -11.18 -19.80 0.71
C GLY A 342 -10.79 -21.23 0.40
N VAL A 343 -11.71 -21.96 -0.19
CA VAL A 343 -11.51 -23.33 -0.67
C VAL A 343 -11.33 -23.30 -2.19
N VAL A 344 -10.24 -23.88 -2.67
CA VAL A 344 -9.94 -24.01 -4.09
C VAL A 344 -10.55 -25.29 -4.65
N THR A 345 -11.28 -25.17 -5.76
CA THR A 345 -11.78 -26.28 -6.55
C THR A 345 -11.11 -26.26 -7.92
N LEU A 346 -10.29 -27.26 -8.21
CA LEU A 346 -9.57 -27.38 -9.48
C LEU A 346 -10.51 -27.78 -10.61
N ALA A 347 -10.17 -27.39 -11.84
CA ALA A 347 -10.91 -27.78 -13.03
C ALA A 347 -10.91 -29.31 -13.21
N ALA A 348 -11.99 -29.83 -13.82
CA ALA A 348 -12.12 -31.26 -14.08
C ALA A 348 -10.92 -31.77 -14.93
N GLY A 349 -10.25 -32.82 -14.42
CA GLY A 349 -9.06 -33.40 -15.05
C GLY A 349 -7.72 -32.85 -14.53
N THR A 350 -7.73 -31.82 -13.67
CA THR A 350 -6.54 -31.32 -13.00
C THR A 350 -6.43 -31.99 -11.63
N GLU A 351 -5.44 -32.84 -11.45
CA GLU A 351 -5.24 -33.56 -10.16
C GLU A 351 -4.49 -32.70 -9.15
N MET A 352 -3.50 -31.91 -9.61
CA MET A 352 -2.66 -31.06 -8.76
C MET A 352 -2.19 -29.84 -9.53
N VAL A 353 -1.71 -28.84 -8.79
CA VAL A 353 -1.09 -27.60 -9.32
C VAL A 353 0.32 -27.50 -8.74
N MET A 354 1.30 -27.29 -9.62
CA MET A 354 2.72 -27.17 -9.27
C MET A 354 3.13 -25.71 -9.05
N PRO A 355 4.14 -25.46 -8.21
CA PRO A 355 4.81 -24.15 -8.19
C PRO A 355 5.32 -23.78 -9.59
N GLY A 356 5.02 -22.56 -10.03
CA GLY A 356 5.33 -22.05 -11.38
C GLY A 356 4.19 -22.18 -12.39
N ASP A 357 3.09 -22.85 -12.03
CA ASP A 357 1.94 -22.99 -12.93
C ASP A 357 1.10 -21.71 -13.00
N ASN A 358 0.57 -21.46 -14.21
CA ASN A 358 -0.57 -20.58 -14.41
C ASN A 358 -1.82 -21.45 -14.52
N VAL A 359 -2.79 -21.23 -13.64
CA VAL A 359 -3.97 -22.11 -13.53
C VAL A 359 -5.26 -21.30 -13.33
N GLU A 360 -6.35 -21.82 -13.88
CA GLU A 360 -7.69 -21.34 -13.55
C GLU A 360 -8.39 -22.32 -12.62
N PHE A 361 -9.02 -21.78 -11.57
CA PHE A 361 -9.80 -22.57 -10.62
C PHE A 361 -10.96 -21.77 -10.02
N ASP A 362 -11.90 -22.49 -9.43
CA ASP A 362 -13.00 -21.92 -8.67
C ASP A 362 -12.60 -21.76 -7.21
N VAL A 363 -13.07 -20.67 -6.59
CA VAL A 363 -12.83 -20.36 -5.16
C VAL A 363 -14.16 -20.14 -4.46
N GLU A 364 -14.31 -20.72 -3.27
CA GLU A 364 -15.39 -20.44 -2.35
C GLU A 364 -14.84 -19.88 -1.05
N LEU A 365 -15.10 -18.59 -0.78
CA LEU A 365 -14.68 -17.90 0.45
C LEU A 365 -15.60 -18.24 1.60
N ILE A 366 -15.06 -18.28 2.83
CA ILE A 366 -15.84 -18.50 4.06
C ILE A 366 -16.69 -17.28 4.46
N THR A 367 -16.36 -16.09 3.91
CA THR A 367 -17.04 -14.83 4.22
C THR A 367 -17.21 -14.04 2.93
N PRO A 368 -18.39 -13.43 2.66
CA PRO A 368 -18.62 -12.64 1.47
C PRO A 368 -17.82 -11.35 1.52
N ILE A 369 -17.16 -11.01 0.41
CA ILE A 369 -16.47 -9.74 0.20
C ILE A 369 -17.00 -9.03 -1.03
N ALA A 370 -16.97 -7.70 -1.01
CA ALA A 370 -17.32 -6.89 -2.16
C ALA A 370 -16.26 -7.07 -3.25
N MET A 371 -16.65 -7.61 -4.41
CA MET A 371 -15.74 -7.87 -5.51
C MET A 371 -16.34 -7.55 -6.86
N ASP A 372 -15.46 -7.15 -7.77
CA ASP A 372 -15.75 -6.99 -9.20
C ASP A 372 -14.87 -7.97 -9.99
N LYS A 373 -15.24 -8.20 -11.24
CA LYS A 373 -14.36 -8.84 -12.22
C LYS A 373 -13.09 -8.01 -12.37
N GLU A 374 -11.96 -8.67 -12.59
CA GLU A 374 -10.61 -8.10 -12.69
C GLU A 374 -10.00 -7.64 -11.35
N LEU A 375 -10.69 -7.87 -10.22
CA LEU A 375 -10.10 -7.64 -8.90
C LEU A 375 -8.91 -8.56 -8.68
N ARG A 376 -7.76 -7.98 -8.37
CA ARG A 376 -6.52 -8.72 -8.05
C ARG A 376 -6.48 -9.14 -6.60
N PHE A 377 -5.77 -10.23 -6.34
CA PHE A 377 -5.57 -10.75 -4.99
C PHE A 377 -4.25 -11.50 -4.87
N ALA A 378 -3.74 -11.57 -3.64
CA ALA A 378 -2.62 -12.43 -3.29
C ALA A 378 -3.13 -13.67 -2.54
N ILE A 379 -2.43 -14.79 -2.68
CA ILE A 379 -2.69 -16.03 -1.93
C ILE A 379 -1.54 -16.23 -0.96
N ARG A 380 -1.87 -16.47 0.32
CA ARG A 380 -0.88 -16.68 1.37
C ARG A 380 -1.15 -17.95 2.16
N GLU A 381 -0.07 -18.61 2.58
CA GLU A 381 -0.07 -19.79 3.44
C GLU A 381 1.14 -19.75 4.37
N GLY A 382 0.94 -20.03 5.66
CA GLY A 382 2.04 -20.15 6.62
C GLY A 382 2.95 -18.92 6.73
N GLY A 383 2.39 -17.72 6.50
CA GLY A 383 3.14 -16.46 6.54
C GLY A 383 3.84 -16.09 5.22
N HIS A 384 3.78 -16.92 4.19
CA HIS A 384 4.41 -16.68 2.88
C HIS A 384 3.37 -16.41 1.79
N THR A 385 3.71 -15.55 0.83
CA THR A 385 2.94 -15.38 -0.40
C THR A 385 3.24 -16.57 -1.32
N VAL A 386 2.20 -17.30 -1.71
CA VAL A 386 2.32 -18.52 -2.51
C VAL A 386 1.70 -18.40 -3.89
N GLY A 387 1.02 -17.32 -4.17
CA GLY A 387 0.44 -17.07 -5.48
C GLY A 387 -0.18 -15.69 -5.58
N ALA A 388 -0.47 -15.30 -6.82
CA ALA A 388 -1.19 -14.08 -7.16
C ALA A 388 -2.21 -14.38 -8.25
N GLY A 389 -3.35 -13.73 -8.19
CA GLY A 389 -4.41 -13.98 -9.15
C GLY A 389 -5.32 -12.78 -9.41
N VAL A 390 -6.20 -13.00 -10.36
CA VAL A 390 -7.25 -12.05 -10.75
C VAL A 390 -8.59 -12.76 -10.84
N VAL A 391 -9.64 -12.12 -10.40
CA VAL A 391 -11.03 -12.60 -10.55
C VAL A 391 -11.43 -12.52 -12.03
N THR A 392 -11.68 -13.68 -12.65
CA THR A 392 -12.07 -13.75 -14.06
C THR A 392 -13.57 -13.77 -14.25
N ALA A 393 -14.31 -14.36 -13.30
CA ALA A 393 -15.76 -14.37 -13.28
C ALA A 393 -16.27 -14.49 -11.83
N ILE A 394 -17.43 -13.90 -11.57
CA ILE A 394 -18.16 -14.05 -10.31
C ILE A 394 -19.20 -15.15 -10.54
N SER A 395 -19.23 -16.12 -9.61
CA SER A 395 -20.21 -17.21 -9.58
C SER A 395 -21.16 -16.95 -8.42
N GLU A 396 -22.44 -17.09 -8.65
CA GLU A 396 -23.46 -16.95 -7.60
C GLU A 396 -23.45 -18.14 -6.63
#